data_2e3914c5e1b3f3f5def0124d9a6aa26d
#
_entry.id   2e3914c5e1b3f3f5def0124d9a6aa26d
#
_cell.length_a   1.000
_cell.length_b   1.000
_cell.length_c   1.000
_cell.angle_alpha   90.00
_cell.angle_beta   90.00
_cell.angle_gamma   90.00
#
_symmetry.space_group_name_H-M   'P 1'
#
loop_
_entity.id
_entity.type
_entity.pdbx_description
1 polymer ?
#
loop_
_entity_poly.entity_id
_entity_poly.type
_entity_poly.pdbx_seq_one_letter_code
_entity_poly.pdbx_strand_id
1 'polypeptide(L)'
;MKHIFFNKRGNSHFSLGQFDKAISLYEKAISIKPNYFEAHYNLGQSNHKLGKLDRAVRSYKKVVDIKPEFAVNHTNKILSVVYFFSKGQILDALHVLKILIKNNPNDALLFNMIGGCYAALGEVDMSIHNYEKALALKPNYAIPQHMINSLTGKTSKEPPQEYVKNLFDDYAQKFNDSLVEKLQYKLPFTIKEFIYKLNNSKSKFEKVIDLGCGTGLAGPDLRKIGDNLTGIDLSSNMIDKARKLDIYDSLIVGDIVEQLELLEEEYDLFVALDVFIYIGEPTNFFNAVKKCCNKNSLFIFSIETQEDEGYSLLKSSRYAHSHNYILDVASNGFRLVDSHNVRLRKEENNWIR
;
A
#
# COMPACT_ATOMS: atom_id res chain seq x y z
N MET A 1 -1.58 -2.62 -44.90
CA MET A 1 -2.00 -1.20 -44.96
C MET A 1 -3.23 -0.89 -44.09
N LYS A 2 -4.33 -1.67 -44.16
CA LYS A 2 -5.55 -1.40 -43.37
C LYS A 2 -5.33 -1.37 -41.84
N HIS A 3 -4.52 -2.28 -41.25
CA HIS A 3 -4.22 -2.29 -39.81
C HIS A 3 -3.50 -1.00 -39.36
N ILE A 4 -2.56 -0.46 -40.17
CA ILE A 4 -1.86 0.80 -39.87
C ILE A 4 -2.85 1.97 -39.86
N PHE A 5 -3.80 1.99 -40.81
CA PHE A 5 -4.83 3.02 -40.87
C PHE A 5 -5.69 3.05 -39.59
N PHE A 6 -6.18 1.88 -39.15
CA PHE A 6 -6.97 1.80 -37.92
C PHE A 6 -6.16 2.19 -36.70
N ASN A 7 -4.90 1.77 -36.61
CA ASN A 7 -4.03 2.15 -35.49
C ASN A 7 -3.78 3.68 -35.44
N LYS A 8 -3.46 4.31 -36.60
CA LYS A 8 -3.27 5.77 -36.66
C LYS A 8 -4.54 6.54 -36.28
N ARG A 9 -5.69 6.09 -36.74
CA ARG A 9 -6.97 6.69 -36.37
C ARG A 9 -7.30 6.51 -34.90
N GLY A 10 -6.92 5.36 -34.33
CA GLY A 10 -6.99 5.11 -32.87
C GLY A 10 -6.13 6.08 -32.10
N ASN A 11 -4.90 6.36 -32.56
CA ASN A 11 -4.01 7.34 -31.93
C ASN A 11 -4.63 8.75 -31.90
N SER A 12 -5.31 9.16 -32.98
CA SER A 12 -6.02 10.45 -33.02
C SER A 12 -7.13 10.52 -31.95
N HIS A 13 -7.92 9.46 -31.78
CA HIS A 13 -8.95 9.41 -30.72
C HIS A 13 -8.33 9.35 -29.32
N PHE A 14 -7.22 8.63 -29.15
CA PHE A 14 -6.49 8.58 -27.89
C PHE A 14 -6.01 9.98 -27.46
N SER A 15 -5.42 10.75 -28.38
CA SER A 15 -4.95 12.12 -28.12
C SER A 15 -6.08 13.09 -27.76
N LEU A 16 -7.31 12.79 -28.20
CA LEU A 16 -8.53 13.54 -27.84
C LEU A 16 -9.21 13.05 -26.56
N GLY A 17 -8.59 12.11 -25.82
CA GLY A 17 -9.16 11.51 -24.61
C GLY A 17 -10.35 10.56 -24.86
N GLN A 18 -10.65 10.23 -26.12
CA GLN A 18 -11.76 9.36 -26.52
C GLN A 18 -11.33 7.89 -26.49
N PHE A 19 -10.99 7.39 -25.30
CA PHE A 19 -10.32 6.10 -25.12
C PHE A 19 -11.16 4.90 -25.58
N ASP A 20 -12.49 4.89 -25.40
CA ASP A 20 -13.33 3.76 -25.88
C ASP A 20 -13.38 3.69 -27.41
N LYS A 21 -13.39 4.85 -28.12
CA LYS A 21 -13.27 4.88 -29.59
C LYS A 21 -11.90 4.42 -30.06
N ALA A 22 -10.85 4.82 -29.35
CA ALA A 22 -9.49 4.37 -29.64
C ALA A 22 -9.36 2.85 -29.50
N ILE A 23 -9.88 2.26 -28.39
CA ILE A 23 -9.94 0.81 -28.16
C ILE A 23 -10.55 0.07 -29.33
N SER A 24 -11.76 0.47 -29.78
CA SER A 24 -12.44 -0.18 -30.91
C SER A 24 -11.61 -0.17 -32.20
N LEU A 25 -10.84 0.90 -32.43
CA LEU A 25 -9.98 1.02 -33.61
C LEU A 25 -8.71 0.16 -33.49
N TYR A 26 -8.11 0.07 -32.30
CA TYR A 26 -6.97 -0.80 -32.07
C TYR A 26 -7.36 -2.28 -32.18
N GLU A 27 -8.52 -2.67 -31.66
CA GLU A 27 -9.06 -4.04 -31.80
C GLU A 27 -9.29 -4.39 -33.28
N LYS A 28 -9.79 -3.44 -34.10
CA LYS A 28 -9.87 -3.62 -35.57
C LYS A 28 -8.50 -3.76 -36.23
N ALA A 29 -7.50 -3.03 -35.77
CA ALA A 29 -6.14 -3.18 -36.27
C ALA A 29 -5.57 -4.56 -35.95
N ILE A 30 -5.79 -5.04 -34.72
CA ILE A 30 -5.37 -6.36 -34.22
C ILE A 30 -6.11 -7.50 -34.96
N SER A 31 -7.40 -7.36 -35.23
CA SER A 31 -8.15 -8.36 -35.99
C SER A 31 -7.61 -8.57 -37.42
N ILE A 32 -7.03 -7.53 -38.03
CA ILE A 32 -6.41 -7.60 -39.36
C ILE A 32 -4.97 -8.14 -39.28
N LYS A 33 -4.23 -7.77 -38.23
CA LYS A 33 -2.86 -8.20 -38.01
C LYS A 33 -2.68 -8.58 -36.54
N PRO A 34 -2.90 -9.85 -36.15
CA PRO A 34 -2.87 -10.29 -34.73
C PRO A 34 -1.54 -10.01 -34.03
N ASN A 35 -0.43 -10.02 -34.72
CA ASN A 35 0.90 -9.73 -34.18
C ASN A 35 1.34 -8.27 -34.41
N TYR A 36 0.39 -7.32 -34.41
CA TYR A 36 0.69 -5.92 -34.55
C TYR A 36 0.93 -5.27 -33.19
N PHE A 37 2.20 -5.31 -32.74
CA PHE A 37 2.56 -4.95 -31.35
C PHE A 37 2.19 -3.51 -30.99
N GLU A 38 2.28 -2.53 -31.93
CA GLU A 38 1.90 -1.15 -31.68
C GLU A 38 0.41 -1.01 -31.33
N ALA A 39 -0.46 -1.78 -31.99
CA ALA A 39 -1.88 -1.76 -31.68
C ALA A 39 -2.18 -2.41 -30.31
N HIS A 40 -1.50 -3.49 -29.95
CA HIS A 40 -1.60 -4.07 -28.61
C HIS A 40 -1.09 -3.10 -27.55
N TYR A 41 0.03 -2.41 -27.80
CA TYR A 41 0.56 -1.40 -26.88
C TYR A 41 -0.44 -0.26 -26.66
N ASN A 42 -0.96 0.34 -27.73
CA ASN A 42 -1.91 1.44 -27.67
C ASN A 42 -3.26 1.02 -27.05
N LEU A 43 -3.70 -0.22 -27.29
CA LEU A 43 -4.86 -0.82 -26.64
C LEU A 43 -4.63 -0.93 -25.12
N GLY A 44 -3.43 -1.38 -24.71
CA GLY A 44 -3.02 -1.40 -23.32
C GLY A 44 -3.09 -0.04 -22.65
N GLN A 45 -2.52 0.99 -23.30
CA GLN A 45 -2.55 2.36 -22.79
C GLN A 45 -3.99 2.89 -22.65
N SER A 46 -4.86 2.65 -23.62
CA SER A 46 -6.25 3.11 -23.59
C SER A 46 -7.05 2.43 -22.47
N ASN A 47 -6.87 1.13 -22.31
CA ASN A 47 -7.49 0.39 -21.21
C ASN A 47 -6.99 0.86 -19.83
N HIS A 48 -5.69 1.18 -19.72
CA HIS A 48 -5.10 1.72 -18.49
C HIS A 48 -5.71 3.09 -18.14
N LYS A 49 -5.84 4.01 -19.11
CA LYS A 49 -6.48 5.31 -18.90
C LYS A 49 -7.94 5.21 -18.45
N LEU A 50 -8.65 4.15 -18.81
CA LEU A 50 -10.02 3.85 -18.36
C LEU A 50 -10.09 3.04 -17.07
N GLY A 51 -8.97 2.74 -16.41
CA GLY A 51 -8.93 1.88 -15.21
C GLY A 51 -9.24 0.40 -15.50
N LYS A 52 -9.32 -0.02 -16.76
CA LYS A 52 -9.58 -1.41 -17.17
C LYS A 52 -8.27 -2.22 -17.12
N LEU A 53 -7.69 -2.35 -15.91
CA LEU A 53 -6.32 -2.86 -15.72
C LEU A 53 -6.11 -4.28 -16.26
N ASP A 54 -7.08 -5.20 -16.06
CA ASP A 54 -7.01 -6.58 -16.59
C ASP A 54 -6.85 -6.62 -18.12
N ARG A 55 -7.54 -5.73 -18.83
CA ARG A 55 -7.44 -5.63 -20.28
C ARG A 55 -6.12 -4.99 -20.73
N ALA A 56 -5.68 -3.97 -19.99
CA ALA A 56 -4.41 -3.32 -20.25
C ALA A 56 -3.26 -4.31 -20.20
N VAL A 57 -3.20 -5.11 -19.16
CA VAL A 57 -2.15 -6.10 -18.95
C VAL A 57 -2.14 -7.21 -19.99
N ARG A 58 -3.31 -7.77 -20.33
CA ARG A 58 -3.37 -8.75 -21.43
C ARG A 58 -2.79 -8.19 -22.73
N SER A 59 -3.03 -6.90 -22.98
CA SER A 59 -2.50 -6.22 -24.16
C SER A 59 -0.99 -6.03 -24.07
N TYR A 60 -0.47 -5.63 -22.91
CA TYR A 60 1.00 -5.49 -22.70
C TYR A 60 1.73 -6.82 -22.71
N LYS A 61 1.13 -7.91 -22.17
CA LYS A 61 1.70 -9.26 -22.29
C LYS A 61 1.88 -9.64 -23.76
N LYS A 62 0.87 -9.36 -24.60
CA LYS A 62 1.00 -9.59 -26.05
C LYS A 62 2.12 -8.78 -26.69
N VAL A 63 2.37 -7.54 -26.25
CA VAL A 63 3.52 -6.76 -26.74
C VAL A 63 4.83 -7.45 -26.39
N VAL A 64 4.97 -7.94 -25.15
CA VAL A 64 6.17 -8.68 -24.70
C VAL A 64 6.38 -9.94 -25.52
N ASP A 65 5.30 -10.72 -25.75
CA ASP A 65 5.36 -11.96 -26.54
C ASP A 65 5.77 -11.71 -27.99
N ILE A 66 5.30 -10.61 -28.61
CA ILE A 66 5.53 -10.30 -30.03
C ILE A 66 6.87 -9.61 -30.25
N LYS A 67 7.23 -8.66 -29.39
CA LYS A 67 8.41 -7.82 -29.55
C LYS A 67 9.05 -7.48 -28.19
N PRO A 68 9.80 -8.44 -27.61
CA PRO A 68 10.42 -8.29 -26.29
C PRO A 68 11.29 -7.03 -26.17
N GLU A 69 12.05 -6.71 -27.21
CA GLU A 69 12.94 -5.54 -27.25
C GLU A 69 12.17 -4.19 -27.21
N PHE A 70 10.98 -4.12 -27.79
CA PHE A 70 10.12 -2.92 -27.65
C PHE A 70 9.60 -2.78 -26.22
N ALA A 71 9.31 -3.91 -25.61
CA ALA A 71 8.93 -3.94 -24.21
C ALA A 71 10.02 -3.34 -23.32
N VAL A 72 11.28 -3.26 -23.67
CA VAL A 72 12.39 -2.77 -22.85
C VAL A 72 12.38 -1.26 -22.58
N ASN A 73 11.82 -0.44 -23.44
CA ASN A 73 11.98 1.02 -23.39
C ASN A 73 10.80 1.80 -22.81
N HIS A 74 9.77 1.16 -22.22
CA HIS A 74 8.56 1.87 -21.81
C HIS A 74 8.13 1.58 -20.37
N THR A 75 7.77 2.60 -19.61
CA THR A 75 7.29 2.61 -18.22
C THR A 75 6.12 1.64 -17.94
N ASN A 76 5.37 1.27 -18.96
CA ASN A 76 4.20 0.40 -18.87
C ASN A 76 4.50 -1.09 -18.55
N LYS A 77 5.77 -1.49 -18.49
CA LYS A 77 6.23 -2.85 -18.17
C LYS A 77 6.21 -3.12 -16.68
N ILE A 78 6.64 -2.14 -15.92
CA ILE A 78 6.58 -2.18 -14.46
C ILE A 78 5.11 -2.33 -14.06
N LEU A 79 4.20 -1.63 -14.73
CA LEU A 79 2.76 -1.77 -14.50
C LEU A 79 2.24 -3.18 -14.77
N SER A 80 2.72 -3.88 -15.82
CA SER A 80 2.29 -5.27 -16.06
C SER A 80 2.85 -6.24 -15.00
N VAL A 81 4.05 -6.01 -14.52
CA VAL A 81 4.65 -6.82 -13.44
C VAL A 81 3.89 -6.59 -12.13
N VAL A 82 3.66 -5.35 -11.74
CA VAL A 82 2.89 -4.98 -10.55
C VAL A 82 1.47 -5.58 -10.62
N TYR A 83 0.84 -5.55 -11.78
CA TYR A 83 -0.46 -6.18 -11.96
C TYR A 83 -0.42 -7.70 -11.81
N PHE A 84 0.49 -8.41 -12.46
CA PHE A 84 0.62 -9.86 -12.29
C PHE A 84 0.86 -10.21 -10.83
N PHE A 85 1.73 -9.45 -10.16
CA PHE A 85 1.99 -9.61 -8.75
C PHE A 85 0.71 -9.42 -7.91
N SER A 86 -0.05 -8.35 -8.18
CA SER A 86 -1.30 -8.05 -7.48
C SER A 86 -2.44 -9.08 -7.71
N LYS A 87 -2.33 -9.90 -8.75
CA LYS A 87 -3.26 -11.01 -9.05
C LYS A 87 -2.75 -12.36 -8.57
N GLY A 88 -1.60 -12.41 -7.90
CA GLY A 88 -0.96 -13.66 -7.50
C GLY A 88 -0.35 -14.45 -8.67
N GLN A 89 -0.24 -13.86 -9.85
CA GLN A 89 0.37 -14.47 -11.04
C GLN A 89 1.89 -14.24 -11.03
N ILE A 90 2.56 -14.71 -9.99
CA ILE A 90 3.97 -14.40 -9.71
C ILE A 90 4.91 -14.95 -10.78
N LEU A 91 4.63 -16.13 -11.32
CA LEU A 91 5.44 -16.72 -12.38
C LEU A 91 5.37 -15.92 -13.69
N ASP A 92 4.21 -15.37 -14.03
CA ASP A 92 4.04 -14.48 -15.20
C ASP A 92 4.82 -13.17 -14.99
N ALA A 93 4.76 -12.59 -13.79
CA ALA A 93 5.55 -11.42 -13.42
C ALA A 93 7.07 -11.70 -13.55
N LEU A 94 7.52 -12.82 -12.98
CA LEU A 94 8.92 -13.23 -13.02
C LEU A 94 9.40 -13.49 -14.46
N HIS A 95 8.55 -14.09 -15.31
CA HIS A 95 8.86 -14.31 -16.73
C HIS A 95 9.13 -12.98 -17.44
N VAL A 96 8.24 -12.00 -17.28
CA VAL A 96 8.40 -10.65 -17.85
C VAL A 96 9.68 -10.00 -17.35
N LEU A 97 9.94 -10.04 -16.05
CA LEU A 97 11.14 -9.47 -15.44
C LEU A 97 12.43 -10.09 -15.96
N LYS A 98 12.46 -11.42 -16.16
CA LYS A 98 13.63 -12.12 -16.74
C LYS A 98 13.92 -11.70 -18.18
N ILE A 99 12.90 -11.34 -18.96
CA ILE A 99 13.11 -10.76 -20.29
C ILE A 99 13.65 -9.33 -20.18
N LEU A 100 13.09 -8.53 -19.24
CA LEU A 100 13.52 -7.15 -19.06
C LEU A 100 14.98 -7.04 -18.62
N ILE A 101 15.41 -7.88 -17.67
CA ILE A 101 16.76 -7.82 -17.12
C ILE A 101 17.83 -8.24 -18.15
N LYS A 102 17.51 -9.12 -19.11
CA LYS A 102 18.43 -9.47 -20.21
C LYS A 102 18.80 -8.25 -21.06
N ASN A 103 17.89 -7.29 -21.19
CA ASN A 103 18.10 -6.10 -21.99
C ASN A 103 18.59 -4.89 -21.17
N ASN A 104 18.40 -4.94 -19.83
CA ASN A 104 18.85 -3.92 -18.89
C ASN A 104 19.52 -4.57 -17.67
N PRO A 105 20.73 -5.16 -17.85
CA PRO A 105 21.39 -5.97 -16.81
C PRO A 105 21.84 -5.14 -15.59
N ASN A 106 21.86 -3.83 -15.68
CA ASN A 106 22.29 -2.92 -14.63
C ASN A 106 21.12 -2.12 -14.01
N ASP A 107 19.90 -2.63 -14.10
CA ASP A 107 18.72 -1.97 -13.52
C ASP A 107 18.41 -2.52 -12.13
N ALA A 108 18.73 -1.75 -11.09
CA ALA A 108 18.48 -2.10 -9.68
C ALA A 108 17.00 -2.33 -9.36
N LEU A 109 16.09 -1.61 -10.03
CA LEU A 109 14.65 -1.77 -9.81
C LEU A 109 14.17 -3.15 -10.29
N LEU A 110 14.64 -3.62 -11.44
CA LEU A 110 14.27 -4.94 -11.95
C LEU A 110 14.76 -6.06 -11.02
N PHE A 111 15.97 -5.96 -10.49
CA PHE A 111 16.46 -6.93 -9.50
C PHE A 111 15.65 -6.90 -8.21
N ASN A 112 15.26 -5.71 -7.71
CA ASN A 112 14.36 -5.59 -6.57
C ASN A 112 13.01 -6.27 -6.83
N MET A 113 12.40 -6.06 -8.00
CA MET A 113 11.14 -6.70 -8.37
C MET A 113 11.27 -8.22 -8.53
N ILE A 114 12.37 -8.71 -9.09
CA ILE A 114 12.66 -10.16 -9.17
C ILE A 114 12.79 -10.74 -7.76
N GLY A 115 13.50 -10.05 -6.84
CA GLY A 115 13.60 -10.42 -5.44
C GLY A 115 12.21 -10.56 -4.79
N GLY A 116 11.32 -9.61 -5.01
CA GLY A 116 9.93 -9.65 -4.54
C GLY A 116 9.13 -10.84 -5.10
N CYS A 117 9.32 -11.17 -6.37
CA CYS A 117 8.69 -12.36 -6.95
C CYS A 117 9.16 -13.65 -6.27
N TYR A 118 10.46 -13.80 -6.04
CA TYR A 118 10.99 -14.97 -5.35
C TYR A 118 10.56 -15.04 -3.89
N ALA A 119 10.48 -13.90 -3.18
CA ALA A 119 9.92 -13.86 -1.82
C ALA A 119 8.48 -14.38 -1.80
N ALA A 120 7.65 -13.94 -2.74
CA ALA A 120 6.25 -14.39 -2.85
C ALA A 120 6.10 -15.87 -3.23
N LEU A 121 7.12 -16.47 -3.85
CA LEU A 121 7.20 -17.92 -4.13
C LEU A 121 7.78 -18.73 -2.97
N GLY A 122 8.22 -18.10 -1.88
CA GLY A 122 8.90 -18.75 -0.77
C GLY A 122 10.37 -19.09 -1.02
N GLU A 123 10.93 -18.66 -2.14
CA GLU A 123 12.30 -18.92 -2.57
C GLU A 123 13.27 -17.90 -1.94
N VAL A 124 13.51 -18.03 -0.63
CA VAL A 124 14.21 -17.04 0.20
C VAL A 124 15.61 -16.73 -0.32
N ASP A 125 16.41 -17.76 -0.63
CA ASP A 125 17.81 -17.57 -1.08
C ASP A 125 17.85 -16.80 -2.41
N MET A 126 16.97 -17.15 -3.34
CA MET A 126 16.88 -16.47 -4.64
C MET A 126 16.38 -15.03 -4.47
N SER A 127 15.50 -14.79 -3.52
CA SER A 127 15.01 -13.45 -3.17
C SER A 127 16.17 -12.58 -2.66
N ILE A 128 16.88 -13.03 -1.63
CA ILE A 128 18.04 -12.32 -1.05
C ILE A 128 19.09 -12.03 -2.12
N HIS A 129 19.47 -13.04 -2.92
CA HIS A 129 20.44 -12.87 -3.98
C HIS A 129 20.08 -11.75 -4.98
N ASN A 130 18.81 -11.62 -5.35
CA ASN A 130 18.38 -10.57 -6.26
C ASN A 130 18.30 -9.20 -5.56
N TYR A 131 17.90 -9.13 -4.30
CA TYR A 131 17.98 -7.89 -3.53
C TYR A 131 19.42 -7.41 -3.33
N GLU A 132 20.37 -8.32 -3.09
CA GLU A 132 21.81 -8.00 -3.02
C GLU A 132 22.34 -7.44 -4.33
N LYS A 133 21.91 -7.99 -5.48
CA LYS A 133 22.24 -7.41 -6.80
C LYS A 133 21.67 -6.00 -6.96
N ALA A 134 20.44 -5.76 -6.50
CA ALA A 134 19.87 -4.42 -6.51
C ALA A 134 20.71 -3.44 -5.68
N LEU A 135 21.18 -3.86 -4.49
CA LEU A 135 22.03 -3.06 -3.61
C LEU A 135 23.44 -2.86 -4.20
N ALA A 136 24.01 -3.85 -4.88
CA ALA A 136 25.30 -3.71 -5.57
C ALA A 136 25.25 -2.64 -6.66
N LEU A 137 24.11 -2.49 -7.34
CA LEU A 137 23.89 -1.48 -8.37
C LEU A 137 23.51 -0.12 -7.78
N LYS A 138 22.77 -0.10 -6.66
CA LYS A 138 22.32 1.10 -5.96
C LYS A 138 22.48 0.91 -4.45
N PRO A 139 23.66 1.22 -3.86
CA PRO A 139 23.97 0.91 -2.46
C PRO A 139 22.99 1.53 -1.44
N ASN A 140 22.41 2.68 -1.73
CA ASN A 140 21.45 3.39 -0.85
C ASN A 140 19.99 3.04 -1.17
N TYR A 141 19.72 1.88 -1.78
CA TYR A 141 18.36 1.46 -2.10
C TYR A 141 17.72 0.83 -0.85
N ALA A 142 16.94 1.63 -0.12
CA ALA A 142 16.41 1.25 1.20
C ALA A 142 15.42 0.06 1.14
N ILE A 143 14.64 -0.07 0.06
CA ILE A 143 13.61 -1.13 -0.07
C ILE A 143 14.24 -2.53 -0.08
N PRO A 144 15.20 -2.90 -0.96
CA PRO A 144 15.85 -4.21 -0.91
C PRO A 144 16.50 -4.52 0.44
N GLN A 145 17.12 -3.52 1.09
CA GLN A 145 17.73 -3.70 2.41
C GLN A 145 16.68 -4.06 3.47
N HIS A 146 15.53 -3.38 3.46
CA HIS A 146 14.41 -3.69 4.36
C HIS A 146 13.89 -5.11 4.13
N MET A 147 13.73 -5.52 2.87
CA MET A 147 13.29 -6.87 2.51
C MET A 147 14.29 -7.96 2.95
N ILE A 148 15.60 -7.74 2.76
CA ILE A 148 16.63 -8.64 3.27
C ILE A 148 16.56 -8.74 4.80
N ASN A 149 16.41 -7.61 5.49
CA ASN A 149 16.29 -7.59 6.95
C ASN A 149 15.11 -8.44 7.42
N SER A 150 13.95 -8.27 6.80
CA SER A 150 12.73 -9.05 7.09
C SER A 150 12.95 -10.56 6.86
N LEU A 151 13.57 -10.95 5.75
CA LEU A 151 13.83 -12.37 5.42
C LEU A 151 14.91 -13.01 6.31
N THR A 152 15.85 -12.22 6.83
CA THR A 152 16.96 -12.71 7.68
C THR A 152 16.71 -12.51 9.17
N GLY A 153 15.58 -11.94 9.59
CA GLY A 153 15.24 -11.67 11.00
C GLY A 153 16.03 -10.50 11.61
N LYS A 154 16.62 -9.63 10.78
CA LYS A 154 17.24 -8.39 11.27
C LYS A 154 16.18 -7.32 11.45
N THR A 155 16.10 -6.74 12.64
CA THR A 155 15.14 -5.68 12.94
C THR A 155 15.75 -4.31 12.65
N SER A 156 15.08 -3.50 11.82
CA SER A 156 15.35 -2.07 11.62
C SER A 156 14.43 -1.23 12.51
N LYS A 157 14.81 0.03 12.79
CA LYS A 157 13.99 0.93 13.62
C LYS A 157 12.69 1.34 12.95
N GLU A 158 12.72 1.48 11.63
CA GLU A 158 11.58 1.92 10.82
C GLU A 158 11.67 1.35 9.40
N PRO A 159 10.57 1.20 8.69
CA PRO A 159 10.56 0.83 7.29
C PRO A 159 10.91 2.06 6.44
N PRO A 160 11.42 1.88 5.22
CA PRO A 160 11.54 3.00 4.29
C PRO A 160 10.15 3.61 3.99
N GLN A 161 10.00 4.92 4.12
CA GLN A 161 8.73 5.61 3.79
C GLN A 161 8.26 5.30 2.36
N GLU A 162 9.21 5.28 1.39
CA GLU A 162 8.92 4.92 0.00
C GLU A 162 8.31 3.51 -0.12
N TYR A 163 8.76 2.54 0.70
CA TYR A 163 8.19 1.19 0.72
C TYR A 163 6.72 1.21 1.18
N VAL A 164 6.45 1.86 2.30
CA VAL A 164 5.09 1.95 2.87
C VAL A 164 4.17 2.71 1.92
N LYS A 165 4.62 3.85 1.39
CA LYS A 165 3.85 4.65 0.44
C LYS A 165 3.49 3.86 -0.82
N ASN A 166 4.47 3.20 -1.46
CA ASN A 166 4.23 2.43 -2.68
C ASN A 166 3.29 1.25 -2.42
N LEU A 167 3.45 0.56 -1.28
CA LEU A 167 2.57 -0.53 -0.88
C LEU A 167 1.10 -0.08 -0.85
N PHE A 168 0.81 1.05 -0.21
CA PHE A 168 -0.56 1.55 -0.07
C PHE A 168 -1.09 2.26 -1.32
N ASP A 169 -0.25 2.96 -2.08
CA ASP A 169 -0.65 3.54 -3.37
C ASP A 169 -1.10 2.45 -4.37
N ASP A 170 -0.39 1.32 -4.43
CA ASP A 170 -0.74 0.19 -5.28
C ASP A 170 -1.97 -0.58 -4.77
N TYR A 171 -2.13 -0.65 -3.44
CA TYR A 171 -3.18 -1.42 -2.80
C TYR A 171 -4.51 -0.67 -2.73
N ALA A 172 -4.51 0.67 -2.82
CA ALA A 172 -5.68 1.53 -2.62
C ALA A 172 -6.91 1.09 -3.44
N GLN A 173 -6.73 0.64 -4.69
CA GLN A 173 -7.85 0.23 -5.55
C GLN A 173 -8.61 -1.01 -5.06
N LYS A 174 -7.95 -1.90 -4.32
CA LYS A 174 -8.49 -3.19 -3.86
C LYS A 174 -8.55 -3.28 -2.33
N PHE A 175 -8.19 -2.20 -1.65
CA PHE A 175 -7.98 -2.20 -0.21
C PHE A 175 -9.21 -2.69 0.56
N ASN A 176 -10.38 -2.11 0.31
CA ASN A 176 -11.61 -2.47 1.02
C ASN A 176 -12.01 -3.93 0.76
N ASP A 177 -12.05 -4.35 -0.52
CA ASP A 177 -12.42 -5.72 -0.90
C ASP A 177 -11.42 -6.73 -0.30
N SER A 178 -10.15 -6.39 -0.30
CA SER A 178 -9.09 -7.27 0.21
C SER A 178 -9.10 -7.37 1.73
N LEU A 179 -9.17 -6.24 2.44
CA LEU A 179 -9.19 -6.23 3.91
C LEU A 179 -10.47 -6.82 4.47
N VAL A 180 -11.63 -6.37 3.98
CA VAL A 180 -12.92 -6.75 4.55
C VAL A 180 -13.32 -8.16 4.12
N GLU A 181 -13.26 -8.48 2.81
CA GLU A 181 -13.74 -9.75 2.30
C GLU A 181 -12.72 -10.88 2.45
N LYS A 182 -11.43 -10.64 2.11
CA LYS A 182 -10.41 -11.70 2.14
C LYS A 182 -9.78 -11.88 3.52
N LEU A 183 -9.35 -10.79 4.16
CA LEU A 183 -8.68 -10.83 5.44
C LEU A 183 -9.64 -10.78 6.64
N GLN A 184 -10.94 -10.59 6.41
CA GLN A 184 -11.98 -10.52 7.42
C GLN A 184 -11.65 -9.49 8.54
N TYR A 185 -11.02 -8.35 8.16
CA TYR A 185 -10.64 -7.30 9.06
C TYR A 185 -11.86 -6.54 9.57
N LYS A 186 -12.13 -6.63 10.88
CA LYS A 186 -13.35 -6.10 11.49
C LYS A 186 -13.12 -4.94 12.46
N LEU A 187 -11.86 -4.68 12.83
CA LEU A 187 -11.55 -3.72 13.88
C LEU A 187 -12.13 -2.31 13.61
N PRO A 188 -12.07 -1.74 12.40
CA PRO A 188 -12.67 -0.44 12.12
C PRO A 188 -14.18 -0.35 12.43
N PHE A 189 -14.89 -1.47 12.30
CA PHE A 189 -16.35 -1.52 12.53
C PHE A 189 -16.71 -1.74 14.02
N THR A 190 -15.76 -2.15 14.84
CA THR A 190 -15.97 -2.41 16.29
C THR A 190 -15.41 -1.33 17.18
N ILE A 191 -14.54 -0.46 16.64
CA ILE A 191 -13.83 0.56 17.41
C ILE A 191 -14.76 1.49 18.19
N LYS A 192 -15.88 1.85 17.60
CA LYS A 192 -16.89 2.71 18.21
C LYS A 192 -17.43 2.13 19.53
N GLU A 193 -17.68 0.83 19.59
CA GLU A 193 -18.16 0.15 20.80
C GLU A 193 -17.12 0.20 21.94
N PHE A 194 -15.83 0.04 21.60
CA PHE A 194 -14.74 0.21 22.55
C PHE A 194 -14.70 1.64 23.08
N ILE A 195 -14.78 2.63 22.21
CA ILE A 195 -14.74 4.04 22.59
C ILE A 195 -15.92 4.39 23.52
N TYR A 196 -17.13 3.93 23.21
CA TYR A 196 -18.28 4.17 24.07
C TYR A 196 -18.15 3.56 25.47
N LYS A 197 -17.58 2.36 25.58
CA LYS A 197 -17.31 1.72 26.87
C LYS A 197 -16.32 2.54 27.69
N LEU A 198 -15.25 3.03 27.09
CA LEU A 198 -14.21 3.81 27.75
C LEU A 198 -14.70 5.22 28.16
N ASN A 199 -15.55 5.84 27.36
CA ASN A 199 -16.06 7.20 27.60
C ASN A 199 -17.36 7.23 28.42
N ASN A 200 -17.73 6.15 29.13
CA ASN A 200 -18.95 6.03 29.93
C ASN A 200 -20.23 6.53 29.22
N SER A 201 -20.32 6.31 27.92
CA SER A 201 -21.47 6.67 27.05
C SER A 201 -21.80 8.17 27.03
N LYS A 202 -20.85 9.06 27.41
CA LYS A 202 -21.14 10.46 27.67
C LYS A 202 -20.70 11.36 26.57
N SER A 203 -20.90 11.96 25.82
CA SER A 203 -20.54 13.04 24.90
C SER A 203 -19.72 12.61 23.66
N LYS A 204 -19.94 13.30 22.60
CA LYS A 204 -19.06 13.32 21.43
C LYS A 204 -17.72 13.96 21.81
N PHE A 205 -16.69 13.55 21.09
CA PHE A 205 -15.42 14.24 21.10
C PHE A 205 -15.52 15.51 20.23
N GLU A 206 -14.86 16.58 20.61
CA GLU A 206 -14.85 17.81 19.82
C GLU A 206 -13.96 17.62 18.58
N LYS A 207 -12.74 17.09 18.78
CA LYS A 207 -11.76 16.87 17.70
C LYS A 207 -11.20 15.45 17.73
N VAL A 208 -11.42 14.73 16.65
CA VAL A 208 -10.96 13.36 16.42
C VAL A 208 -9.94 13.33 15.30
N ILE A 209 -8.84 12.60 15.49
CA ILE A 209 -7.85 12.39 14.45
C ILE A 209 -7.65 10.90 14.17
N ASP A 210 -7.78 10.52 12.90
CA ASP A 210 -7.62 9.17 12.37
C ASP A 210 -6.22 9.06 11.72
N LEU A 211 -5.30 8.48 12.45
CA LEU A 211 -3.89 8.34 12.07
C LEU A 211 -3.70 7.07 11.23
N GLY A 212 -3.28 7.24 9.97
CA GLY A 212 -3.27 6.17 8.98
C GLY A 212 -4.69 5.82 8.54
N CYS A 213 -5.50 6.84 8.22
CA CYS A 213 -6.93 6.68 7.92
C CYS A 213 -7.23 5.79 6.71
N GLY A 214 -6.24 5.53 5.84
CA GLY A 214 -6.38 4.72 4.66
C GLY A 214 -7.50 5.23 3.75
N THR A 215 -8.36 4.31 3.33
CA THR A 215 -9.56 4.64 2.53
C THR A 215 -10.72 5.19 3.34
N GLY A 216 -10.52 5.40 4.65
CA GLY A 216 -11.54 5.91 5.57
C GLY A 216 -12.48 4.84 6.14
N LEU A 217 -12.03 3.58 6.30
CA LEU A 217 -12.88 2.47 6.80
C LEU A 217 -13.46 2.74 8.20
N ALA A 218 -12.68 3.34 9.11
CA ALA A 218 -13.14 3.72 10.44
C ALA A 218 -13.97 5.02 10.44
N GLY A 219 -13.81 5.85 9.43
CA GLY A 219 -14.38 7.19 9.33
C GLY A 219 -15.87 7.29 9.61
N PRO A 220 -16.76 6.44 9.03
CA PRO A 220 -18.19 6.49 9.29
C PRO A 220 -18.58 6.30 10.76
N ASP A 221 -17.82 5.50 11.51
CA ASP A 221 -18.08 5.30 12.94
C ASP A 221 -17.42 6.38 13.79
N LEU A 222 -16.22 6.86 13.41
CA LEU A 222 -15.57 8.00 14.06
C LEU A 222 -16.41 9.28 13.90
N ARG A 223 -17.00 9.53 12.73
CA ARG A 223 -17.88 10.68 12.49
C ARG A 223 -19.12 10.72 13.39
N LYS A 224 -19.63 9.57 13.80
CA LYS A 224 -20.78 9.49 14.74
C LYS A 224 -20.43 9.95 16.16
N ILE A 225 -19.15 9.85 16.53
CA ILE A 225 -18.64 10.15 17.88
C ILE A 225 -17.80 11.42 17.96
N GLY A 226 -17.44 12.01 16.82
CA GLY A 226 -16.64 13.25 16.71
C GLY A 226 -17.38 14.36 15.99
N ASP A 227 -17.23 15.60 16.47
CA ASP A 227 -17.79 16.78 15.81
C ASP A 227 -16.88 17.26 14.68
N ASN A 228 -15.55 17.19 14.86
CA ASN A 228 -14.54 17.42 13.83
C ASN A 228 -13.70 16.15 13.64
N LEU A 229 -13.52 15.72 12.41
CA LEU A 229 -12.76 14.53 12.04
C LEU A 229 -11.65 14.87 11.05
N THR A 230 -10.39 14.69 11.48
CA THR A 230 -9.20 14.84 10.64
C THR A 230 -8.64 13.46 10.32
N GLY A 231 -8.23 13.23 9.07
CA GLY A 231 -7.53 12.01 8.66
C GLY A 231 -6.13 12.31 8.14
N ILE A 232 -5.14 11.51 8.53
CA ILE A 232 -3.77 11.56 7.99
C ILE A 232 -3.46 10.21 7.36
N ASP A 233 -2.88 10.20 6.15
CA ASP A 233 -2.32 9.01 5.54
C ASP A 233 -1.15 9.36 4.62
N LEU A 234 -0.16 8.47 4.55
CA LEU A 234 1.04 8.64 3.71
C LEU A 234 0.71 8.52 2.22
N SER A 235 -0.32 7.75 1.86
CA SER A 235 -0.73 7.48 0.49
C SER A 235 -1.76 8.49 -0.01
N SER A 236 -1.41 9.24 -1.05
CA SER A 236 -2.35 10.13 -1.73
C SER A 236 -3.53 9.37 -2.35
N ASN A 237 -3.30 8.15 -2.84
CA ASN A 237 -4.35 7.31 -3.42
C ASN A 237 -5.37 6.84 -2.36
N MET A 238 -4.91 6.59 -1.13
CA MET A 238 -5.78 6.30 0.02
C MET A 238 -6.63 7.52 0.38
N ILE A 239 -6.00 8.68 0.55
CA ILE A 239 -6.68 9.94 0.85
C ILE A 239 -7.72 10.30 -0.22
N ASP A 240 -7.44 10.06 -1.50
CA ASP A 240 -8.42 10.28 -2.58
C ASP A 240 -9.66 9.37 -2.47
N LYS A 241 -9.53 8.22 -1.85
CA LYS A 241 -10.67 7.33 -1.52
C LYS A 241 -11.43 7.84 -0.29
N ALA A 242 -10.72 8.19 0.78
CA ALA A 242 -11.31 8.74 1.99
C ALA A 242 -12.11 10.02 1.69
N ARG A 243 -11.57 10.91 0.84
CA ARG A 243 -12.23 12.14 0.40
C ARG A 243 -13.59 11.91 -0.26
N LYS A 244 -13.76 10.79 -0.98
CA LYS A 244 -15.04 10.45 -1.64
C LYS A 244 -16.14 10.05 -0.66
N LEU A 245 -15.81 9.79 0.59
CA LEU A 245 -16.81 9.49 1.63
C LEU A 245 -17.49 10.75 2.14
N ASP A 246 -16.89 11.92 1.93
CA ASP A 246 -17.42 13.25 2.35
C ASP A 246 -17.79 13.32 3.84
N ILE A 247 -16.94 12.71 4.69
CA ILE A 247 -17.15 12.61 6.13
C ILE A 247 -16.02 13.20 6.97
N TYR A 248 -14.83 13.42 6.38
CA TYR A 248 -13.69 14.07 7.02
C TYR A 248 -13.75 15.58 6.79
N ASP A 249 -13.57 16.37 7.85
CA ASP A 249 -13.47 17.83 7.76
C ASP A 249 -12.10 18.24 7.21
N SER A 250 -11.05 17.45 7.51
CA SER A 250 -9.69 17.64 6.98
C SER A 250 -9.05 16.30 6.61
N LEU A 251 -8.33 16.28 5.49
CA LEU A 251 -7.57 15.12 5.02
C LEU A 251 -6.17 15.58 4.60
N ILE A 252 -5.15 15.02 5.25
CA ILE A 252 -3.75 15.40 5.12
C ILE A 252 -2.96 14.22 4.50
N VAL A 253 -2.21 14.48 3.43
CA VAL A 253 -1.28 13.52 2.85
C VAL A 253 0.09 13.74 3.45
N GLY A 254 0.67 12.74 4.12
CA GLY A 254 2.01 12.81 4.68
C GLY A 254 2.31 11.78 5.75
N ASP A 255 3.55 11.75 6.20
CA ASP A 255 3.97 10.95 7.34
C ASP A 255 3.28 11.43 8.62
N ILE A 256 2.78 10.49 9.44
CA ILE A 256 1.99 10.82 10.63
C ILE A 256 2.81 11.66 11.61
N VAL A 257 4.05 11.27 11.88
CA VAL A 257 4.92 11.98 12.86
C VAL A 257 5.22 13.37 12.35
N GLU A 258 5.63 13.52 11.08
CA GLU A 258 5.91 14.81 10.46
C GLU A 258 4.69 15.73 10.47
N GLN A 259 3.50 15.19 10.15
CA GLN A 259 2.28 15.99 10.12
C GLN A 259 1.84 16.42 11.53
N LEU A 260 1.89 15.53 12.53
CA LEU A 260 1.59 15.87 13.92
C LEU A 260 2.53 16.95 14.46
N GLU A 261 3.83 16.93 14.05
CA GLU A 261 4.79 17.98 14.43
C GLU A 261 4.45 19.36 13.86
N LEU A 262 3.74 19.41 12.74
CA LEU A 262 3.30 20.66 12.08
C LEU A 262 1.95 21.16 12.59
N LEU A 263 1.13 20.31 13.23
CA LEU A 263 -0.16 20.70 13.76
C LEU A 263 0.01 21.55 15.04
N GLU A 264 -0.73 22.64 15.10
CA GLU A 264 -0.87 23.51 16.29
C GLU A 264 -2.14 23.21 17.11
N GLU A 265 -2.99 22.33 16.57
CA GLU A 265 -4.27 21.99 17.18
C GLU A 265 -4.13 20.82 18.17
N GLU A 266 -4.95 20.85 19.23
CA GLU A 266 -5.11 19.74 20.17
C GLU A 266 -6.33 18.91 19.79
N TYR A 267 -6.25 17.58 20.04
CA TYR A 267 -7.29 16.61 19.76
C TYR A 267 -7.68 15.85 21.02
N ASP A 268 -8.96 15.45 21.09
CA ASP A 268 -9.54 14.71 22.23
C ASP A 268 -9.39 13.21 22.05
N LEU A 269 -9.44 12.74 20.79
CA LEU A 269 -9.36 11.33 20.44
C LEU A 269 -8.41 11.13 19.27
N PHE A 270 -7.42 10.27 19.50
CA PHE A 270 -6.50 9.75 18.49
C PHE A 270 -6.83 8.28 18.23
N VAL A 271 -6.91 7.90 16.96
CA VAL A 271 -7.16 6.52 16.55
C VAL A 271 -6.09 6.10 15.53
N ALA A 272 -5.42 4.97 15.77
CA ALA A 272 -4.39 4.41 14.87
C ALA A 272 -4.60 2.89 14.72
N LEU A 273 -5.38 2.48 13.72
CA LEU A 273 -5.72 1.09 13.47
C LEU A 273 -4.85 0.48 12.37
N ASP A 274 -4.15 -0.60 12.68
CA ASP A 274 -3.23 -1.31 11.75
C ASP A 274 -2.06 -0.41 11.26
N VAL A 275 -1.65 0.57 12.06
CA VAL A 275 -0.57 1.51 11.78
C VAL A 275 0.75 1.02 12.38
N PHE A 276 0.74 0.55 13.62
CA PHE A 276 1.94 0.14 14.34
C PHE A 276 2.70 -1.02 13.70
N ILE A 277 2.05 -1.80 12.85
CA ILE A 277 2.70 -2.84 12.04
C ILE A 277 3.69 -2.26 10.99
N TYR A 278 3.68 -0.95 10.77
CA TYR A 278 4.63 -0.21 9.94
C TYR A 278 5.51 0.75 10.76
N ILE A 279 5.56 0.57 12.08
CA ILE A 279 6.39 1.35 12.99
C ILE A 279 7.23 0.37 13.81
N GLY A 280 8.54 0.43 13.71
CA GLY A 280 9.45 -0.39 14.51
C GLY A 280 9.61 0.21 15.90
N GLU A 281 10.37 1.28 16.04
CA GLU A 281 10.61 1.99 17.27
C GLU A 281 9.60 3.14 17.46
N PRO A 282 8.61 3.06 18.37
CA PRO A 282 7.45 3.95 18.39
C PRO A 282 7.61 5.22 19.24
N THR A 283 8.78 5.48 19.85
CA THR A 283 8.97 6.62 20.75
C THR A 283 8.63 7.97 20.10
N ASN A 284 9.08 8.19 18.86
CA ASN A 284 8.79 9.45 18.14
C ASN A 284 7.29 9.59 17.84
N PHE A 285 6.62 8.48 17.54
CA PHE A 285 5.19 8.47 17.31
C PHE A 285 4.41 8.88 18.57
N PHE A 286 4.70 8.27 19.73
CA PHE A 286 4.06 8.63 21.00
C PHE A 286 4.35 10.09 21.39
N ASN A 287 5.58 10.58 21.17
CA ASN A 287 5.94 11.97 21.44
C ASN A 287 5.15 12.95 20.57
N ALA A 288 4.99 12.65 19.27
CA ALA A 288 4.22 13.48 18.35
C ALA A 288 2.73 13.50 18.72
N VAL A 289 2.15 12.34 19.05
CA VAL A 289 0.75 12.28 19.54
C VAL A 289 0.60 13.09 20.83
N LYS A 290 1.52 12.91 21.80
CA LYS A 290 1.50 13.64 23.09
C LYS A 290 1.49 15.16 22.91
N LYS A 291 2.25 15.69 21.94
CA LYS A 291 2.30 17.11 21.63
C LYS A 291 0.93 17.68 21.24
N CYS A 292 0.12 16.90 20.54
CA CYS A 292 -1.20 17.29 20.06
C CYS A 292 -2.34 16.89 21.01
N CYS A 293 -2.01 16.32 22.20
CA CYS A 293 -3.03 15.93 23.18
C CYS A 293 -3.47 17.11 24.05
N ASN A 294 -4.76 17.25 24.26
CA ASN A 294 -5.27 18.02 25.39
C ASN A 294 -5.19 17.20 26.69
N LYS A 295 -5.59 17.81 27.82
CA LYS A 295 -5.40 17.23 29.16
C LYS A 295 -6.06 15.88 29.41
N ASN A 296 -7.11 15.52 28.66
CA ASN A 296 -7.93 14.31 28.85
C ASN A 296 -8.07 13.50 27.56
N SER A 297 -7.14 13.64 26.63
CA SER A 297 -7.19 12.94 25.36
C SER A 297 -7.09 11.43 25.53
N LEU A 298 -7.80 10.71 24.69
CA LEU A 298 -7.74 9.26 24.57
C LEU A 298 -6.99 8.89 23.30
N PHE A 299 -6.00 8.00 23.42
CA PHE A 299 -5.32 7.44 22.28
C PHE A 299 -5.59 5.94 22.17
N ILE A 300 -6.19 5.51 21.08
CA ILE A 300 -6.54 4.12 20.80
C ILE A 300 -5.77 3.64 19.59
N PHE A 301 -5.08 2.54 19.73
CA PHE A 301 -4.29 1.96 18.63
C PHE A 301 -4.29 0.42 18.70
N SER A 302 -3.92 -0.21 17.59
CA SER A 302 -3.70 -1.65 17.51
C SER A 302 -2.24 -1.98 17.22
N ILE A 303 -1.75 -3.08 17.77
CA ILE A 303 -0.43 -3.65 17.49
C ILE A 303 -0.58 -5.11 17.05
N GLU A 304 0.36 -5.61 16.29
CA GLU A 304 0.61 -7.04 16.15
C GLU A 304 1.50 -7.47 17.32
N THR A 305 1.08 -8.49 18.08
CA THR A 305 1.78 -8.88 19.31
C THR A 305 2.83 -9.95 19.07
N GLN A 306 3.92 -9.92 19.87
CA GLN A 306 4.93 -10.97 19.96
C GLN A 306 5.20 -11.33 21.42
N GLU A 307 5.77 -12.54 21.65
CA GLU A 307 6.15 -13.01 22.99
C GLU A 307 7.52 -12.47 23.42
N ASP A 308 8.46 -12.35 22.46
CA ASP A 308 9.79 -11.82 22.73
C ASP A 308 9.74 -10.34 23.11
N GLU A 309 10.59 -9.93 24.07
CA GLU A 309 10.64 -8.54 24.54
C GLU A 309 11.09 -7.57 23.46
N GLY A 310 10.52 -6.36 23.48
CA GLY A 310 10.83 -5.32 22.48
C GLY A 310 9.95 -5.41 21.24
N TYR A 311 10.57 -5.22 20.08
CA TYR A 311 9.90 -5.29 18.78
C TYR A 311 10.78 -6.01 17.76
N SER A 312 10.16 -6.61 16.75
CA SER A 312 10.87 -7.28 15.66
C SER A 312 10.20 -7.05 14.30
N LEU A 313 11.04 -7.04 13.27
CA LEU A 313 10.61 -7.06 11.88
C LEU A 313 10.36 -8.52 11.46
N LEU A 314 9.10 -8.83 11.16
CA LEU A 314 8.67 -10.16 10.77
C LEU A 314 8.98 -10.45 9.29
N LYS A 315 8.91 -11.73 8.90
CA LYS A 315 9.02 -12.16 7.49
C LYS A 315 7.94 -11.56 6.59
N SER A 316 6.82 -11.13 7.15
CA SER A 316 5.75 -10.38 6.48
C SER A 316 6.14 -8.94 6.13
N SER A 317 7.36 -8.50 6.49
CA SER A 317 7.83 -7.11 6.39
C SER A 317 7.03 -6.12 7.25
N ARG A 318 6.34 -6.63 8.28
CA ARG A 318 5.63 -5.87 9.31
C ARG A 318 6.33 -6.00 10.64
N TYR A 319 6.04 -5.07 11.55
CA TYR A 319 6.56 -5.09 12.91
C TYR A 319 5.55 -5.70 13.88
N ALA A 320 6.05 -6.52 14.79
CA ALA A 320 5.35 -6.95 15.98
C ALA A 320 6.04 -6.37 17.23
N HIS A 321 5.25 -6.12 18.27
CA HIS A 321 5.71 -5.50 19.51
C HIS A 321 5.28 -6.35 20.72
N SER A 322 6.13 -6.47 21.74
CA SER A 322 5.68 -7.01 23.00
C SER A 322 4.77 -5.99 23.72
N HIS A 323 3.78 -6.50 24.43
CA HIS A 323 2.86 -5.67 25.18
C HIS A 323 3.58 -4.78 26.21
N ASN A 324 4.53 -5.35 26.95
CA ASN A 324 5.31 -4.63 27.95
C ASN A 324 6.16 -3.52 27.36
N TYR A 325 6.79 -3.77 26.21
CA TYR A 325 7.59 -2.76 25.53
C TYR A 325 6.73 -1.54 25.10
N ILE A 326 5.55 -1.77 24.54
CA ILE A 326 4.65 -0.67 24.17
C ILE A 326 4.20 0.11 25.40
N LEU A 327 3.88 -0.55 26.50
CA LEU A 327 3.51 0.12 27.75
C LEU A 327 4.66 0.94 28.33
N ASP A 328 5.86 0.42 28.28
CA ASP A 328 7.06 1.13 28.76
C ASP A 328 7.29 2.41 27.96
N VAL A 329 7.30 2.31 26.63
CA VAL A 329 7.47 3.49 25.74
C VAL A 329 6.34 4.49 25.93
N ALA A 330 5.09 4.04 26.00
CA ALA A 330 3.93 4.90 26.18
C ALA A 330 3.90 5.59 27.56
N SER A 331 4.51 5.00 28.59
CA SER A 331 4.47 5.49 29.97
C SER A 331 5.01 6.91 30.13
N ASN A 332 5.84 7.38 29.17
CA ASN A 332 6.37 8.75 29.13
C ASN A 332 5.33 9.82 28.74
N GLY A 333 4.05 9.57 28.92
CA GLY A 333 3.02 10.58 28.65
C GLY A 333 1.63 10.04 28.67
N PHE A 334 1.48 8.73 28.65
CA PHE A 334 0.19 8.05 28.63
C PHE A 334 0.11 7.07 29.80
N ARG A 335 -1.12 6.80 30.25
CA ARG A 335 -1.41 5.69 31.16
C ARG A 335 -2.34 4.72 30.44
N LEU A 336 -2.13 3.45 30.62
CA LEU A 336 -3.04 2.43 30.13
C LEU A 336 -4.41 2.58 30.81
N VAL A 337 -5.46 2.65 29.99
CA VAL A 337 -6.86 2.65 30.45
C VAL A 337 -7.44 1.22 30.33
N ASP A 338 -7.23 0.60 29.18
CA ASP A 338 -7.72 -0.75 28.89
C ASP A 338 -6.91 -1.39 27.73
N SER A 339 -6.88 -2.72 27.67
CA SER A 339 -6.30 -3.46 26.56
C SER A 339 -7.00 -4.78 26.33
N HIS A 340 -7.21 -5.14 25.08
CA HIS A 340 -7.89 -6.37 24.70
C HIS A 340 -7.15 -7.10 23.58
N ASN A 341 -7.03 -8.42 23.71
CA ASN A 341 -6.59 -9.26 22.61
C ASN A 341 -7.75 -9.47 21.63
N VAL A 342 -7.55 -9.04 20.39
CA VAL A 342 -8.53 -9.19 19.34
C VAL A 342 -7.97 -9.96 18.15
N ARG A 343 -8.83 -10.63 17.41
CA ARG A 343 -8.46 -11.24 16.13
C ARG A 343 -8.50 -10.14 15.07
N LEU A 344 -7.33 -9.63 14.69
CA LEU A 344 -7.24 -8.52 13.77
C LEU A 344 -7.69 -8.90 12.35
N ARG A 345 -7.02 -9.89 11.78
CA ARG A 345 -7.23 -10.33 10.38
C ARG A 345 -6.79 -11.78 10.19
N LYS A 346 -7.21 -12.39 9.09
CA LYS A 346 -6.70 -13.69 8.67
C LYS A 346 -5.58 -13.54 7.66
N GLU A 347 -4.46 -14.25 7.88
CA GLU A 347 -3.38 -14.42 6.92
C GLU A 347 -3.10 -15.92 6.77
N GLU A 348 -3.06 -16.44 5.54
CA GLU A 348 -2.83 -17.86 5.24
C GLU A 348 -3.71 -18.82 6.09
N ASN A 349 -4.99 -18.47 6.27
CA ASN A 349 -5.97 -19.16 7.14
C ASN A 349 -5.71 -19.07 8.65
N ASN A 350 -4.68 -18.39 9.13
CA ASN A 350 -4.41 -18.15 10.53
C ASN A 350 -4.91 -16.76 10.96
N TRP A 351 -5.40 -16.66 12.21
CA TRP A 351 -5.74 -15.37 12.78
C TRP A 351 -4.49 -14.69 13.35
N ILE A 352 -4.24 -13.46 12.91
CA ILE A 352 -3.27 -12.56 13.53
C ILE A 352 -3.93 -11.87 14.72
N ARG A 353 -3.19 -11.79 15.83
CA ARG A 353 -3.64 -11.19 17.11
C ARG A 353 -2.85 -9.93 17.42
#